data_fee7d8c796ff4ffcc738dcfe0fcbdbac
#
_entry.id   fee7d8c796ff4ffcc738dcfe0fcbdbac
#
_cell.length_a   1.000
_cell.length_b   1.000
_cell.length_c   1.000
_cell.angle_alpha   90.00
_cell.angle_beta   90.00
_cell.angle_gamma   90.00
#
_symmetry.space_group_name_H-M   'P 1'
#
loop_
_entity.id
_entity.type
_entity.pdbx_description
1 polymer ?
#
loop_
_entity_poly.entity_id
_entity_poly.type
_entity_poly.pdbx_seq_one_letter_code
_entity_poly.pdbx_strand_id
1 'polypeptide(L)'
;MKILYVIEHISAVGGLERILIEKMNAFASEPAYEVTLMTVWREQNGPAFPLDARVGQVCLGLEKPTSSIGLVAAIPRVLSIYNKKVRAIAPDVVIHFRAMGAMLTAFSSWHGYTVFEAHTARPFSNHRWLYTFMERRADVVVCLTEKDACNYTRAKRVEVIPNFVELSDLQKSQSGNDNRKEKKAVFVGRLCQEKDPLRLLRLWKAIVAKHPDWQLEIFGKGELEDIVRAEIVSLAIADSVVLHGYASNMAEIYGSADMLLLCSQTEGMPMVLIEAMCYALPVVSTDCRYGPSDIIDNGETGFLVSQNDDEAFVDAVSALMSDKGLRERMGEKAKKESVRFSKGVIVERWRKLFLEG
;
A
#
# COMPACT_ATOMS: atom_id res chain seq x y z
N MET A 1 -21.35 17.79 1.79
CA MET A 1 -20.89 16.88 2.87
C MET A 1 -19.49 17.28 3.29
N LYS A 2 -19.24 17.45 4.59
CA LYS A 2 -17.94 17.83 5.17
C LYS A 2 -17.20 16.59 5.63
N ILE A 3 -16.03 16.33 5.05
CA ILE A 3 -15.20 15.16 5.37
C ILE A 3 -13.92 15.63 6.05
N LEU A 4 -13.65 15.13 7.25
CA LEU A 4 -12.44 15.42 8.01
C LEU A 4 -11.51 14.21 8.05
N TYR A 5 -10.36 14.33 7.44
CA TYR A 5 -9.26 13.35 7.53
C TYR A 5 -8.33 13.73 8.65
N VAL A 6 -8.05 12.80 9.56
CA VAL A 6 -7.20 13.06 10.74
C VAL A 6 -6.02 12.12 10.78
N ILE A 7 -4.81 12.65 10.67
CA ILE A 7 -3.57 11.88 10.65
C ILE A 7 -2.51 12.50 11.56
N GLU A 8 -1.54 11.73 12.02
CA GLU A 8 -0.46 12.23 12.87
C GLU A 8 0.40 13.26 12.16
N HIS A 9 0.85 12.94 10.95
CA HIS A 9 1.68 13.75 10.05
C HIS A 9 1.42 13.34 8.59
N ILE A 10 1.74 14.22 7.64
CA ILE A 10 1.50 14.03 6.20
C ILE A 10 2.76 14.28 5.35
N SER A 11 3.86 14.71 5.96
CA SER A 11 5.12 15.04 5.28
C SER A 11 5.99 13.82 4.95
N ALA A 12 5.64 12.63 5.44
CA ALA A 12 6.39 11.41 5.14
C ALA A 12 6.18 10.94 3.69
N VAL A 13 7.27 10.52 3.02
CA VAL A 13 7.20 9.91 1.70
C VAL A 13 6.88 8.43 1.85
N GLY A 14 5.61 8.09 1.84
CA GLY A 14 5.12 6.73 2.03
C GLY A 14 3.87 6.42 1.20
N GLY A 15 3.57 5.12 1.05
CA GLY A 15 2.40 4.67 0.30
C GLY A 15 1.07 5.10 0.91
N LEU A 16 0.99 5.16 2.24
CA LEU A 16 -0.21 5.64 2.94
C LEU A 16 -0.47 7.12 2.63
N GLU A 17 0.55 7.97 2.79
CA GLU A 17 0.44 9.40 2.58
C GLU A 17 0.04 9.71 1.13
N ARG A 18 0.62 8.99 0.16
CA ARG A 18 0.25 9.10 -1.26
C ARG A 18 -1.22 8.78 -1.49
N ILE A 19 -1.68 7.59 -1.07
CA ILE A 19 -3.07 7.15 -1.26
C ILE A 19 -4.05 8.09 -0.56
N LEU A 20 -3.72 8.55 0.65
CA LEU A 20 -4.55 9.47 1.41
C LEU A 20 -4.71 10.80 0.68
N ILE A 21 -3.61 11.38 0.19
CA ILE A 21 -3.63 12.65 -0.56
C ILE A 21 -4.42 12.48 -1.88
N GLU A 22 -4.19 11.42 -2.63
CA GLU A 22 -4.92 11.13 -3.87
C GLU A 22 -6.42 10.97 -3.63
N LYS A 23 -6.82 10.35 -2.51
CA LYS A 23 -8.23 10.21 -2.09
C LYS A 23 -8.84 11.56 -1.69
N MET A 24 -8.15 12.36 -0.88
CA MET A 24 -8.60 13.71 -0.54
C MET A 24 -8.77 14.58 -1.79
N ASN A 25 -7.81 14.55 -2.72
CA ASN A 25 -7.86 15.28 -3.97
C ASN A 25 -9.05 14.84 -4.83
N ALA A 26 -9.35 13.54 -4.88
CA ALA A 26 -10.51 13.02 -5.61
C ALA A 26 -11.82 13.61 -5.08
N PHE A 27 -12.05 13.57 -3.77
CA PHE A 27 -13.26 14.15 -3.17
C PHE A 27 -13.28 15.68 -3.24
N ALA A 28 -12.17 16.37 -3.01
CA ALA A 28 -12.09 17.83 -3.12
C ALA A 28 -12.34 18.33 -4.55
N SER A 29 -12.18 17.49 -5.57
CA SER A 29 -12.51 17.85 -6.96
C SER A 29 -14.01 17.93 -7.22
N GLU A 30 -14.85 17.36 -6.35
CA GLU A 30 -16.30 17.32 -6.50
C GLU A 30 -16.97 18.39 -5.63
N PRO A 31 -17.82 19.27 -6.19
CA PRO A 31 -18.46 20.36 -5.43
C PRO A 31 -19.36 19.89 -4.26
N ALA A 32 -19.75 18.61 -4.27
CA ALA A 32 -20.58 18.02 -3.21
C ALA A 32 -19.83 17.82 -1.88
N TYR A 33 -18.49 17.89 -1.89
CA TYR A 33 -17.65 17.61 -0.72
C TYR A 33 -16.79 18.80 -0.33
N GLU A 34 -16.76 19.08 0.97
CA GLU A 34 -15.81 19.97 1.62
C GLU A 34 -14.82 19.12 2.40
N VAL A 35 -13.59 19.02 1.91
CA VAL A 35 -12.56 18.14 2.47
C VAL A 35 -11.59 18.93 3.33
N THR A 36 -11.34 18.46 4.55
CA THR A 36 -10.35 19.04 5.47
C THR A 36 -9.36 17.98 5.93
N LEU A 37 -8.08 18.29 5.84
CA LEU A 37 -6.99 17.54 6.45
C LEU A 37 -6.64 18.12 7.82
N MET A 38 -6.68 17.30 8.86
CA MET A 38 -6.20 17.68 10.20
C MET A 38 -4.97 16.87 10.56
N THR A 39 -3.85 17.57 10.84
CA THR A 39 -2.63 16.95 11.39
C THR A 39 -2.55 17.17 12.90
N VAL A 40 -2.10 16.11 13.62
CA VAL A 40 -1.97 16.18 15.08
C VAL A 40 -0.71 16.93 15.47
N TRP A 41 0.41 16.59 14.86
CA TRP A 41 1.69 17.19 15.17
C TRP A 41 2.02 18.33 14.22
N ARG A 42 2.75 19.33 14.73
CA ARG A 42 3.33 20.38 13.89
C ARG A 42 4.40 19.78 13.00
N GLU A 43 4.38 20.12 11.74
CA GLU A 43 5.37 19.72 10.76
C GLU A 43 6.08 20.95 10.20
N GLN A 44 7.38 20.81 9.90
CA GLN A 44 8.15 21.88 9.28
C GLN A 44 7.94 21.92 7.77
N ASN A 45 7.67 20.76 7.18
CA ASN A 45 7.42 20.58 5.76
C ASN A 45 5.92 20.37 5.51
N GLY A 46 5.45 20.80 4.36
CA GLY A 46 4.08 20.50 3.90
C GLY A 46 3.89 19.03 3.51
N PRO A 47 2.74 18.69 2.93
CA PRO A 47 2.45 17.35 2.43
C PRO A 47 3.53 16.85 1.47
N ALA A 48 3.91 15.56 1.58
CA ALA A 48 4.95 14.94 0.75
C ALA A 48 4.54 14.81 -0.73
N PHE A 49 3.25 14.83 -1.01
CA PHE A 49 2.67 14.76 -2.36
C PHE A 49 1.77 15.97 -2.63
N PRO A 50 1.51 16.31 -3.90
CA PRO A 50 0.67 17.45 -4.25
C PRO A 50 -0.74 17.35 -3.66
N LEU A 51 -1.11 18.26 -2.78
CA LEU A 51 -2.43 18.37 -2.20
C LEU A 51 -3.23 19.45 -2.95
N ASP A 52 -4.46 19.14 -3.33
CA ASP A 52 -5.36 20.09 -4.01
C ASP A 52 -5.62 21.31 -3.13
N ALA A 53 -5.57 22.51 -3.72
CA ALA A 53 -5.77 23.77 -3.00
C ALA A 53 -7.16 23.91 -2.36
N ARG A 54 -8.14 23.11 -2.78
CA ARG A 54 -9.49 23.06 -2.20
C ARG A 54 -9.55 22.29 -0.90
N VAL A 55 -8.54 21.48 -0.57
CA VAL A 55 -8.46 20.76 0.71
C VAL A 55 -8.07 21.74 1.82
N GLY A 56 -8.98 21.96 2.75
CA GLY A 56 -8.71 22.74 3.95
C GLY A 56 -7.62 22.07 4.81
N GLN A 57 -6.75 22.85 5.43
CA GLN A 57 -5.69 22.31 6.27
C GLN A 57 -5.77 22.90 7.68
N VAL A 58 -5.76 22.02 8.69
CA VAL A 58 -5.83 22.37 10.10
C VAL A 58 -4.79 21.56 10.86
N CYS A 59 -3.93 22.20 11.66
CA CYS A 59 -3.00 21.50 12.55
C CYS A 59 -3.45 21.70 14.00
N LEU A 60 -3.33 20.67 14.87
CA LEU A 60 -3.57 20.84 16.32
C LEU A 60 -2.50 21.72 16.95
N GLY A 61 -1.34 21.89 16.29
CA GLY A 61 -0.28 22.81 16.70
C GLY A 61 0.56 22.28 17.85
N LEU A 62 0.57 20.98 18.09
CA LEU A 62 1.34 20.32 19.14
C LEU A 62 2.67 19.82 18.59
N GLU A 63 3.73 19.92 19.39
CA GLU A 63 5.02 19.27 19.08
C GLU A 63 4.94 17.78 19.41
N LYS A 64 5.52 16.95 18.53
CA LYS A 64 5.58 15.50 18.75
C LYS A 64 6.55 15.18 19.88
N PRO A 65 6.09 14.51 20.96
CA PRO A 65 6.98 14.08 22.03
C PRO A 65 8.03 13.08 21.52
N THR A 66 9.26 13.18 22.05
CA THR A 66 10.37 12.29 21.68
C THR A 66 10.38 10.98 22.47
N SER A 67 9.63 10.90 23.58
CA SER A 67 9.54 9.70 24.40
C SER A 67 8.12 9.12 24.46
N SER A 68 8.01 7.83 24.70
CA SER A 68 6.74 7.14 24.88
C SER A 68 5.95 7.68 26.10
N ILE A 69 6.64 8.03 27.18
CA ILE A 69 6.01 8.64 28.38
C ILE A 69 5.44 10.03 28.03
N GLY A 70 6.22 10.84 27.31
CA GLY A 70 5.77 12.15 26.82
C GLY A 70 4.56 12.03 25.89
N LEU A 71 4.52 11.00 25.05
CA LEU A 71 3.38 10.75 24.17
C LEU A 71 2.11 10.45 24.97
N VAL A 72 2.19 9.58 25.98
CA VAL A 72 1.07 9.28 26.88
C VAL A 72 0.63 10.52 27.65
N ALA A 73 1.56 11.30 28.19
CA ALA A 73 1.26 12.54 28.91
C ALA A 73 0.60 13.62 28.02
N ALA A 74 0.86 13.61 26.72
CA ALA A 74 0.25 14.53 25.77
C ALA A 74 -1.21 14.20 25.44
N ILE A 75 -1.68 12.96 25.66
CA ILE A 75 -3.02 12.47 25.25
C ILE A 75 -4.16 13.42 25.72
N PRO A 76 -4.25 13.82 27.02
CA PRO A 76 -5.35 14.68 27.46
C PRO A 76 -5.38 16.02 26.72
N ARG A 77 -4.21 16.59 26.43
CA ARG A 77 -4.09 17.85 25.68
C ARG A 77 -4.49 17.66 24.22
N VAL A 78 -4.03 16.58 23.59
CA VAL A 78 -4.43 16.20 22.21
C VAL A 78 -5.94 16.09 22.12
N LEU A 79 -6.58 15.33 23.02
CA LEU A 79 -8.03 15.14 23.06
C LEU A 79 -8.79 16.46 23.26
N SER A 80 -8.33 17.31 24.17
CA SER A 80 -8.96 18.61 24.44
C SER A 80 -8.97 19.50 23.20
N ILE A 81 -7.81 19.68 22.55
CA ILE A 81 -7.66 20.52 21.37
C ILE A 81 -8.42 19.91 20.19
N TYR A 82 -8.28 18.59 19.98
CA TYR A 82 -9.01 17.86 18.94
C TYR A 82 -10.52 18.06 19.07
N ASN A 83 -11.09 17.79 20.26
CA ASN A 83 -12.52 17.92 20.48
C ASN A 83 -13.05 19.36 20.24
N LYS A 84 -12.25 20.39 20.58
CA LYS A 84 -12.59 21.78 20.29
C LYS A 84 -12.60 22.06 18.79
N LYS A 85 -11.56 21.58 18.07
CA LYS A 85 -11.43 21.83 16.63
C LYS A 85 -12.45 21.03 15.81
N VAL A 86 -12.71 19.77 16.14
CA VAL A 86 -13.69 18.97 15.40
C VAL A 86 -15.10 19.53 15.55
N ARG A 87 -15.46 20.05 16.74
CA ARG A 87 -16.74 20.73 16.93
C ARG A 87 -16.85 22.04 16.14
N ALA A 88 -15.75 22.77 16.00
CA ALA A 88 -15.74 24.02 15.22
C ALA A 88 -15.86 23.75 13.70
N ILE A 89 -15.26 22.67 13.21
CA ILE A 89 -15.37 22.24 11.80
C ILE A 89 -16.77 21.67 11.54
N ALA A 90 -17.36 21.00 12.52
CA ALA A 90 -18.64 20.30 12.42
C ALA A 90 -18.72 19.40 11.19
N PRO A 91 -17.80 18.41 11.06
CA PRO A 91 -17.78 17.50 9.92
C PRO A 91 -18.99 16.56 9.96
N ASP A 92 -19.45 16.12 8.79
CA ASP A 92 -20.44 15.03 8.67
C ASP A 92 -19.75 13.68 8.91
N VAL A 93 -18.52 13.52 8.43
CA VAL A 93 -17.71 12.28 8.54
C VAL A 93 -16.32 12.61 9.04
N VAL A 94 -15.83 11.83 10.01
CA VAL A 94 -14.43 11.88 10.46
C VAL A 94 -13.74 10.56 10.12
N ILE A 95 -12.59 10.63 9.46
CA ILE A 95 -11.80 9.46 9.10
C ILE A 95 -10.46 9.50 9.86
N HIS A 96 -10.21 8.47 10.64
CA HIS A 96 -9.02 8.33 11.45
C HIS A 96 -8.09 7.25 10.92
N PHE A 97 -6.78 7.44 11.14
CA PHE A 97 -5.72 6.54 10.69
C PHE A 97 -4.73 6.24 11.80
N ARG A 98 -4.06 5.10 11.73
CA ARG A 98 -2.95 4.71 12.62
C ARG A 98 -3.32 4.70 14.12
N ALA A 99 -2.30 4.58 14.99
CA ALA A 99 -2.49 4.46 16.43
C ALA A 99 -3.09 5.71 17.08
N MET A 100 -2.65 6.89 16.66
CA MET A 100 -3.22 8.15 17.19
C MET A 100 -4.69 8.30 16.79
N GLY A 101 -5.03 7.95 15.53
CA GLY A 101 -6.42 7.91 15.08
C GLY A 101 -7.25 6.91 15.87
N ALA A 102 -6.73 5.72 16.18
CA ALA A 102 -7.40 4.75 17.03
C ALA A 102 -7.65 5.31 18.44
N MET A 103 -6.70 6.07 19.00
CA MET A 103 -6.83 6.75 20.29
C MET A 103 -7.91 7.84 20.23
N LEU A 104 -7.92 8.66 19.18
CA LEU A 104 -8.94 9.70 19.00
C LEU A 104 -10.33 9.08 18.81
N THR A 105 -10.46 8.01 18.01
CA THR A 105 -11.73 7.27 17.88
C THR A 105 -12.20 6.71 19.21
N ALA A 106 -11.31 6.11 19.99
CA ALA A 106 -11.66 5.45 21.25
C ALA A 106 -12.11 6.43 22.35
N PHE A 107 -11.47 7.61 22.44
CA PHE A 107 -11.56 8.47 23.64
C PHE A 107 -12.03 9.90 23.36
N SER A 108 -12.27 10.31 22.11
CA SER A 108 -12.82 11.64 21.86
C SER A 108 -14.27 11.77 22.36
N SER A 109 -14.68 13.01 22.66
CA SER A 109 -16.07 13.33 22.95
C SER A 109 -16.87 13.71 21.69
N TRP A 110 -16.34 13.44 20.51
CA TRP A 110 -17.06 13.54 19.25
C TRP A 110 -17.98 12.32 19.09
N HIS A 111 -19.22 12.55 18.67
CA HIS A 111 -20.24 11.51 18.51
C HIS A 111 -20.86 11.48 17.11
N GLY A 112 -20.29 12.19 16.12
CA GLY A 112 -20.70 12.10 14.73
C GLY A 112 -20.13 10.83 14.05
N TYR A 113 -20.50 10.63 12.80
CA TYR A 113 -20.12 9.45 12.04
C TYR A 113 -18.61 9.34 11.91
N THR A 114 -18.07 8.24 12.41
CA THR A 114 -16.63 8.03 12.54
C THR A 114 -16.21 6.75 11.82
N VAL A 115 -15.29 6.90 10.87
CA VAL A 115 -14.65 5.83 10.14
C VAL A 115 -13.21 5.67 10.64
N PHE A 116 -12.79 4.45 10.93
CA PHE A 116 -11.40 4.13 11.15
C PHE A 116 -10.85 3.36 9.95
N GLU A 117 -9.86 3.91 9.26
CA GLU A 117 -9.24 3.29 8.09
C GLU A 117 -7.91 2.64 8.47
N ALA A 118 -7.85 1.32 8.34
CA ALA A 118 -6.72 0.49 8.71
C ALA A 118 -5.83 0.18 7.50
N HIS A 119 -4.59 0.66 7.52
CA HIS A 119 -3.57 0.38 6.49
C HIS A 119 -2.52 -0.65 6.93
N THR A 120 -2.60 -1.11 8.16
CA THR A 120 -1.80 -2.20 8.72
C THR A 120 -2.77 -3.23 9.24
N ALA A 121 -2.56 -4.49 8.88
CA ALA A 121 -3.44 -5.56 9.31
C ALA A 121 -3.53 -5.62 10.84
N ARG A 122 -4.72 -5.86 11.35
CA ARG A 122 -5.07 -5.80 12.78
C ARG A 122 -4.11 -6.56 13.71
N PRO A 123 -3.65 -7.79 13.39
CA PRO A 123 -2.72 -8.52 14.24
C PRO A 123 -1.32 -7.90 14.36
N PHE A 124 -0.91 -7.10 13.37
CA PHE A 124 0.38 -6.38 13.38
C PHE A 124 0.30 -5.00 14.05
N SER A 125 -0.91 -4.59 14.44
CA SER A 125 -1.11 -3.32 15.14
C SER A 125 -0.55 -3.39 16.56
N ASN A 126 0.29 -2.42 16.90
CA ASN A 126 0.73 -2.20 18.27
C ASN A 126 -0.46 -1.76 19.14
N HIS A 127 -0.40 -2.01 20.46
CA HIS A 127 -1.45 -1.58 21.41
C HIS A 127 -2.82 -2.22 21.16
N ARG A 128 -2.88 -3.55 21.13
CA ARG A 128 -4.09 -4.33 20.85
C ARG A 128 -5.34 -3.92 21.65
N TRP A 129 -5.17 -3.50 22.91
CA TRP A 129 -6.25 -3.01 23.76
C TRP A 129 -6.88 -1.72 23.21
N LEU A 130 -6.06 -0.78 22.70
CA LEU A 130 -6.52 0.48 22.12
C LEU A 130 -7.44 0.24 20.91
N TYR A 131 -7.02 -0.66 20.02
CA TYR A 131 -7.81 -1.04 18.86
C TYR A 131 -9.14 -1.72 19.24
N THR A 132 -9.18 -2.45 20.35
CA THR A 132 -10.41 -3.03 20.86
C THR A 132 -11.43 -1.95 21.31
N PHE A 133 -10.96 -0.86 21.90
CA PHE A 133 -11.84 0.29 22.23
C PHE A 133 -12.24 1.06 20.98
N MET A 134 -11.32 1.27 20.06
CA MET A 134 -11.57 1.90 18.75
C MET A 134 -12.67 1.14 17.99
N GLU A 135 -12.56 -0.19 17.85
CA GLU A 135 -13.54 -1.03 17.16
C GLU A 135 -14.98 -0.83 17.69
N ARG A 136 -15.15 -0.71 18.99
CA ARG A 136 -16.47 -0.50 19.61
C ARG A 136 -17.04 0.89 19.39
N ARG A 137 -16.16 1.86 19.15
CA ARG A 137 -16.55 3.29 19.04
C ARG A 137 -16.71 3.72 17.59
N ALA A 138 -15.87 3.25 16.67
CA ALA A 138 -16.04 3.53 15.27
C ALA A 138 -17.40 3.05 14.76
N ASP A 139 -18.03 3.83 13.89
CA ASP A 139 -19.25 3.39 13.23
C ASP A 139 -18.91 2.39 12.12
N VAL A 140 -17.78 2.62 11.44
CA VAL A 140 -17.23 1.67 10.46
C VAL A 140 -15.72 1.55 10.64
N VAL A 141 -15.22 0.33 10.53
CA VAL A 141 -13.81 0.03 10.31
C VAL A 141 -13.64 -0.33 8.84
N VAL A 142 -12.83 0.41 8.12
CA VAL A 142 -12.43 0.10 6.75
C VAL A 142 -11.07 -0.56 6.78
N CYS A 143 -10.94 -1.73 6.19
CA CYS A 143 -9.67 -2.44 6.00
C CYS A 143 -9.43 -2.74 4.52
N LEU A 144 -8.21 -3.15 4.17
CA LEU A 144 -7.79 -3.26 2.78
C LEU A 144 -8.07 -4.65 2.17
N THR A 145 -8.26 -5.69 3.03
CA THR A 145 -8.32 -7.09 2.61
C THR A 145 -9.41 -7.86 3.36
N GLU A 146 -10.00 -8.86 2.69
CA GLU A 146 -11.01 -9.73 3.30
C GLU A 146 -10.45 -10.52 4.50
N LYS A 147 -9.21 -10.99 4.38
CA LYS A 147 -8.56 -11.71 5.48
C LYS A 147 -8.36 -10.83 6.72
N ASP A 148 -8.12 -9.52 6.56
CA ASP A 148 -7.99 -8.61 7.70
C ASP A 148 -9.35 -8.24 8.30
N ALA A 149 -10.40 -8.16 7.51
CA ALA A 149 -11.76 -7.88 7.98
C ALA A 149 -12.19 -8.85 9.09
N CYS A 150 -11.84 -10.13 8.97
CA CYS A 150 -12.13 -11.16 9.95
C CYS A 150 -11.49 -10.92 11.33
N ASN A 151 -10.49 -10.03 11.43
CA ASN A 151 -9.82 -9.72 12.70
C ASN A 151 -10.54 -8.63 13.52
N TYR A 152 -11.49 -7.90 12.94
CA TYR A 152 -12.24 -6.83 13.60
C TYR A 152 -13.55 -7.32 14.22
N THR A 153 -13.44 -8.27 15.14
CA THR A 153 -14.59 -9.01 15.71
C THR A 153 -15.49 -8.21 16.63
N ARG A 154 -15.09 -6.98 16.98
CA ARG A 154 -15.83 -6.11 17.92
C ARG A 154 -16.31 -4.81 17.26
N ALA A 155 -16.02 -4.64 15.98
CA ALA A 155 -16.50 -3.50 15.21
C ALA A 155 -18.01 -3.60 14.97
N LYS A 156 -18.70 -2.47 14.97
CA LYS A 156 -20.12 -2.39 14.62
C LYS A 156 -20.36 -2.79 13.16
N ARG A 157 -19.46 -2.34 12.29
CA ARG A 157 -19.46 -2.62 10.85
C ARG A 157 -18.02 -2.67 10.36
N VAL A 158 -17.72 -3.61 9.49
CA VAL A 158 -16.44 -3.71 8.79
C VAL A 158 -16.69 -3.66 7.30
N GLU A 159 -15.93 -2.82 6.59
CA GLU A 159 -15.95 -2.73 5.14
C GLU A 159 -14.56 -3.00 4.60
N VAL A 160 -14.49 -3.72 3.49
CA VAL A 160 -13.23 -3.95 2.78
C VAL A 160 -13.18 -2.98 1.60
N ILE A 161 -12.38 -1.94 1.69
CA ILE A 161 -12.17 -0.99 0.60
C ILE A 161 -10.67 -0.96 0.30
N PRO A 162 -10.23 -1.58 -0.80
CA PRO A 162 -8.82 -1.62 -1.17
C PRO A 162 -8.27 -0.22 -1.51
N ASN A 163 -6.94 -0.10 -1.54
CA ASN A 163 -6.29 1.04 -2.16
C ASN A 163 -6.52 1.05 -3.67
N PHE A 164 -6.37 2.20 -4.30
CA PHE A 164 -6.56 2.35 -5.74
C PHE A 164 -5.28 2.76 -6.46
N VAL A 165 -5.30 2.59 -7.77
CA VAL A 165 -4.28 3.09 -8.69
C VAL A 165 -4.92 4.08 -9.68
N GLU A 166 -4.14 5.09 -10.09
CA GLU A 166 -4.52 6.02 -11.15
C GLU A 166 -4.16 5.41 -12.51
N LEU A 167 -5.17 4.98 -13.27
CA LEU A 167 -4.94 4.31 -14.57
C LEU A 167 -4.50 5.27 -15.67
N SER A 168 -4.75 6.57 -15.54
CA SER A 168 -4.42 7.57 -16.57
C SER A 168 -2.91 7.74 -16.77
N ASP A 169 -2.11 7.56 -15.72
CA ASP A 169 -0.65 7.66 -15.79
C ASP A 169 -0.03 6.40 -16.42
N LEU A 170 -0.76 5.30 -16.42
CA LEU A 170 -0.33 3.98 -16.87
C LEU A 170 -0.51 3.77 -18.38
N GLN A 171 -1.44 4.49 -19.02
CA GLN A 171 -1.71 4.36 -20.45
C GLN A 171 -0.69 5.05 -21.36
N LYS A 172 0.12 5.98 -20.83
CA LYS A 172 1.06 6.80 -21.62
C LYS A 172 2.31 6.04 -22.09
N SER A 173 2.57 4.84 -21.61
CA SER A 173 3.81 4.11 -21.89
C SER A 173 3.66 2.83 -22.70
N GLN A 174 2.50 2.59 -23.32
CA GLN A 174 2.31 1.47 -24.26
C GLN A 174 2.88 1.74 -25.65
N SER A 175 4.16 2.13 -25.75
CA SER A 175 4.90 1.97 -27.00
C SER A 175 5.56 0.59 -26.97
N GLY A 176 4.79 -0.43 -27.37
CA GLY A 176 5.30 -1.78 -27.53
C GLY A 176 6.49 -1.79 -28.51
N ASN A 177 7.66 -1.91 -27.98
CA ASN A 177 8.84 -2.21 -28.75
C ASN A 177 9.03 -3.73 -28.72
N ASP A 178 8.44 -4.43 -29.68
CA ASP A 178 8.48 -5.91 -29.84
C ASP A 178 9.92 -6.44 -30.12
N ASN A 179 10.89 -5.54 -30.22
CA ASN A 179 12.31 -5.83 -30.47
C ASN A 179 13.19 -5.91 -29.22
N ARG A 180 12.61 -6.10 -28.03
CA ARG A 180 13.42 -6.24 -26.80
C ARG A 180 14.23 -7.54 -26.84
N LYS A 181 15.56 -7.41 -26.72
CA LYS A 181 16.50 -8.54 -26.64
C LYS A 181 16.66 -9.08 -25.22
N GLU A 182 16.37 -8.27 -24.21
CA GLU A 182 16.59 -8.61 -22.81
C GLU A 182 15.29 -9.09 -22.15
N LYS A 183 15.39 -10.20 -21.43
CA LYS A 183 14.31 -10.80 -20.66
C LYS A 183 14.45 -10.36 -19.20
N LYS A 184 13.45 -9.66 -18.67
CA LYS A 184 13.56 -8.95 -17.40
C LYS A 184 12.49 -9.36 -16.41
N ALA A 185 12.91 -9.85 -15.25
CA ALA A 185 12.09 -9.91 -14.06
C ALA A 185 12.39 -8.70 -13.17
N VAL A 186 11.38 -8.11 -12.55
CA VAL A 186 11.56 -6.96 -11.67
C VAL A 186 11.10 -7.25 -10.26
N PHE A 187 11.84 -6.70 -9.30
CA PHE A 187 11.41 -6.53 -7.91
C PHE A 187 11.31 -5.04 -7.62
N VAL A 188 10.20 -4.62 -7.04
CA VAL A 188 9.98 -3.23 -6.64
C VAL A 188 9.55 -3.19 -5.18
N GLY A 189 10.35 -2.53 -4.34
CA GLY A 189 10.01 -2.44 -2.93
C GLY A 189 11.15 -1.96 -2.06
N ARG A 190 10.83 -1.64 -0.80
CA ARG A 190 11.83 -1.30 0.20
C ARG A 190 12.72 -2.51 0.49
N LEU A 191 14.02 -2.29 0.56
CA LEU A 191 14.99 -3.34 0.93
C LEU A 191 15.01 -3.52 2.44
N CYS A 192 14.02 -4.26 2.96
CA CYS A 192 13.79 -4.50 4.38
C CYS A 192 13.42 -5.97 4.63
N GLN A 193 13.42 -6.36 5.90
CA GLN A 193 13.15 -7.74 6.27
C GLN A 193 11.76 -8.21 5.83
N GLU A 194 10.75 -7.34 5.89
CA GLU A 194 9.38 -7.68 5.50
C GLU A 194 9.24 -8.02 4.02
N LYS A 195 10.06 -7.40 3.15
CA LYS A 195 10.08 -7.67 1.70
C LYS A 195 11.00 -8.81 1.28
N ASP A 196 11.87 -9.25 2.17
CA ASP A 196 12.79 -10.39 2.05
C ASP A 196 13.58 -10.46 0.73
N PRO A 197 14.31 -9.38 0.36
CA PRO A 197 15.12 -9.39 -0.87
C PRO A 197 16.22 -10.45 -0.86
N LEU A 198 16.70 -10.86 0.32
CA LEU A 198 17.76 -11.87 0.43
C LEU A 198 17.24 -13.26 0.04
N ARG A 199 16.01 -13.60 0.39
CA ARG A 199 15.37 -14.83 -0.07
C ARG A 199 15.20 -14.80 -1.59
N LEU A 200 14.75 -13.67 -2.15
CA LEU A 200 14.62 -13.52 -3.60
C LEU A 200 15.95 -13.78 -4.32
N LEU A 201 17.09 -13.27 -3.81
CA LEU A 201 18.40 -13.51 -4.40
C LEU A 201 18.80 -15.00 -4.37
N ARG A 202 18.54 -15.72 -3.26
CA ARG A 202 18.79 -17.15 -3.17
C ARG A 202 17.94 -17.95 -4.15
N LEU A 203 16.66 -17.61 -4.30
CA LEU A 203 15.76 -18.21 -5.30
C LEU A 203 16.23 -17.89 -6.72
N TRP A 204 16.65 -16.63 -6.96
CA TRP A 204 17.16 -16.20 -8.27
C TRP A 204 18.39 -16.97 -8.71
N LYS A 205 19.30 -17.31 -7.80
CA LYS A 205 20.46 -18.17 -8.11
C LYS A 205 20.02 -19.52 -8.72
N ALA A 206 18.99 -20.14 -8.18
CA ALA A 206 18.48 -21.40 -8.72
C ALA A 206 17.75 -21.22 -10.05
N ILE A 207 17.07 -20.08 -10.22
CA ILE A 207 16.34 -19.71 -11.44
C ILE A 207 17.31 -19.41 -12.58
N VAL A 208 18.30 -18.55 -12.37
CA VAL A 208 19.22 -18.12 -13.42
C VAL A 208 20.14 -19.26 -13.90
N ALA A 209 20.38 -20.27 -13.07
CA ALA A 209 21.09 -21.48 -13.48
C ALA A 209 20.36 -22.27 -14.58
N LYS A 210 19.01 -22.17 -14.61
CA LYS A 210 18.15 -22.77 -15.64
C LYS A 210 17.85 -21.82 -16.81
N HIS A 211 17.89 -20.50 -16.54
CA HIS A 211 17.49 -19.44 -17.46
C HIS A 211 18.55 -18.32 -17.52
N PRO A 212 19.75 -18.58 -18.05
CA PRO A 212 20.90 -17.66 -17.97
C PRO A 212 20.74 -16.37 -18.81
N ASP A 213 19.74 -16.30 -19.66
CA ASP A 213 19.43 -15.14 -20.51
C ASP A 213 18.45 -14.14 -19.85
N TRP A 214 18.09 -14.38 -18.58
CA TRP A 214 17.22 -13.50 -17.83
C TRP A 214 17.99 -12.63 -16.84
N GLN A 215 17.49 -11.42 -16.62
CA GLN A 215 17.98 -10.48 -15.62
C GLN A 215 16.92 -10.19 -14.55
N LEU A 216 17.37 -10.02 -13.32
CA LEU A 216 16.58 -9.49 -12.21
C LEU A 216 16.99 -8.05 -11.97
N GLU A 217 16.05 -7.14 -12.16
CA GLU A 217 16.22 -5.73 -11.83
C GLU A 217 15.54 -5.42 -10.49
N ILE A 218 16.30 -4.87 -9.55
CA ILE A 218 15.83 -4.55 -8.19
C ILE A 218 15.73 -3.05 -8.03
N PHE A 219 14.53 -2.56 -7.76
CA PHE A 219 14.22 -1.16 -7.53
C PHE A 219 13.77 -0.92 -6.10
N GLY A 220 14.49 -0.09 -5.38
CA GLY A 220 14.22 0.31 -4.02
C GLY A 220 15.46 0.57 -3.19
N LYS A 221 15.26 1.10 -1.99
CA LYS A 221 16.27 1.35 -0.97
C LYS A 221 15.78 0.84 0.39
N GLY A 222 16.68 0.65 1.32
CA GLY A 222 16.32 0.24 2.67
C GLY A 222 17.53 -0.16 3.49
N GLU A 223 17.28 -0.55 4.73
CA GLU A 223 18.32 -0.94 5.69
C GLU A 223 19.13 -2.17 5.30
N LEU A 224 18.62 -2.99 4.36
CA LEU A 224 19.32 -4.18 3.86
C LEU A 224 20.12 -3.94 2.58
N GLU A 225 20.23 -2.69 2.07
CA GLU A 225 20.89 -2.43 0.78
C GLU A 225 22.32 -2.95 0.72
N ASP A 226 23.15 -2.70 1.73
CA ASP A 226 24.53 -3.15 1.77
C ASP A 226 24.63 -4.70 1.88
N ILE A 227 23.71 -5.31 2.63
CA ILE A 227 23.64 -6.77 2.77
C ILE A 227 23.21 -7.41 1.45
N VAL A 228 22.24 -6.80 0.73
CA VAL A 228 21.80 -7.24 -0.60
C VAL A 228 22.97 -7.19 -1.60
N ARG A 229 23.76 -6.13 -1.60
CA ARG A 229 24.97 -6.02 -2.45
C ARG A 229 26.00 -7.12 -2.14
N ALA A 230 26.25 -7.35 -0.87
CA ALA A 230 27.18 -8.42 -0.44
C ALA A 230 26.66 -9.82 -0.83
N GLU A 231 25.36 -10.06 -0.69
CA GLU A 231 24.75 -11.35 -1.05
C GLU A 231 24.79 -11.63 -2.57
N ILE A 232 24.60 -10.62 -3.42
CA ILE A 232 24.76 -10.75 -4.89
C ILE A 232 26.15 -11.28 -5.24
N VAL A 233 27.20 -10.73 -4.61
CA VAL A 233 28.59 -11.17 -4.81
C VAL A 233 28.80 -12.57 -4.26
N SER A 234 28.33 -12.83 -3.03
CA SER A 234 28.47 -14.13 -2.36
C SER A 234 27.82 -15.28 -3.14
N LEU A 235 26.66 -15.01 -3.76
CA LEU A 235 25.94 -15.98 -4.57
C LEU A 235 26.50 -16.12 -5.98
N ALA A 236 27.46 -15.27 -6.40
CA ALA A 236 28.04 -15.22 -7.76
C ALA A 236 26.97 -15.01 -8.86
N ILE A 237 26.03 -14.07 -8.63
CA ILE A 237 24.92 -13.74 -9.56
C ILE A 237 24.99 -12.29 -10.07
N ALA A 238 26.13 -11.62 -9.92
CA ALA A 238 26.29 -10.22 -10.30
C ALA A 238 26.03 -9.94 -11.79
N ASP A 239 26.26 -10.89 -12.67
CA ASP A 239 26.03 -10.75 -14.11
C ASP A 239 24.53 -10.78 -14.48
N SER A 240 23.67 -11.26 -13.58
CA SER A 240 22.24 -11.44 -13.82
C SER A 240 21.33 -10.59 -12.89
N VAL A 241 21.92 -9.80 -11.97
CA VAL A 241 21.16 -8.95 -11.02
C VAL A 241 21.66 -7.53 -11.10
N VAL A 242 20.73 -6.60 -11.32
CA VAL A 242 21.01 -5.16 -11.34
C VAL A 242 20.26 -4.46 -10.20
N LEU A 243 20.98 -3.73 -9.34
CA LEU A 243 20.42 -2.97 -8.24
C LEU A 243 20.39 -1.48 -8.60
N HIS A 244 19.18 -0.95 -8.88
CA HIS A 244 18.98 0.42 -9.36
C HIS A 244 18.82 1.48 -8.26
N GLY A 245 18.45 1.08 -7.05
CA GLY A 245 18.09 2.01 -5.98
C GLY A 245 16.68 2.58 -6.16
N TYR A 246 16.45 3.81 -5.69
CA TYR A 246 15.12 4.43 -5.79
C TYR A 246 14.76 4.77 -7.23
N ALA A 247 13.55 4.40 -7.64
CA ALA A 247 13.03 4.67 -8.97
C ALA A 247 11.93 5.74 -8.92
N SER A 248 11.99 6.70 -9.84
CA SER A 248 10.99 7.77 -9.98
C SER A 248 10.00 7.51 -11.13
N ASN A 249 10.37 6.71 -12.12
CA ASN A 249 9.54 6.42 -13.29
C ASN A 249 9.07 4.96 -13.30
N MET A 250 8.02 4.68 -12.52
CA MET A 250 7.45 3.34 -12.43
C MET A 250 6.85 2.85 -13.76
N ALA A 251 6.37 3.77 -14.59
CA ALA A 251 5.80 3.45 -15.90
C ALA A 251 6.84 2.82 -16.84
N GLU A 252 8.08 3.33 -16.84
CA GLU A 252 9.18 2.79 -17.63
C GLU A 252 9.60 1.40 -17.12
N ILE A 253 9.67 1.23 -15.79
CA ILE A 253 10.05 -0.04 -15.16
C ILE A 253 9.06 -1.14 -15.53
N TYR A 254 7.78 -0.94 -15.22
CA TYR A 254 6.76 -1.93 -15.52
C TYR A 254 6.56 -2.11 -17.03
N GLY A 255 6.67 -1.04 -17.81
CA GLY A 255 6.57 -1.09 -19.27
C GLY A 255 7.72 -1.83 -19.95
N SER A 256 8.88 -1.98 -19.29
CA SER A 256 10.05 -2.69 -19.82
C SER A 256 10.22 -4.10 -19.25
N ALA A 257 9.49 -4.49 -18.24
CA ALA A 257 9.57 -5.79 -17.59
C ALA A 257 8.74 -6.86 -18.31
N ASP A 258 9.06 -8.14 -18.04
CA ASP A 258 8.30 -9.32 -18.49
C ASP A 258 7.49 -9.96 -17.36
N MET A 259 7.88 -9.75 -16.09
CA MET A 259 7.18 -10.22 -14.90
C MET A 259 7.61 -9.45 -13.65
N LEU A 260 6.77 -9.46 -12.63
CA LEU A 260 7.11 -8.97 -11.29
C LEU A 260 7.26 -10.12 -10.31
N LEU A 261 8.29 -10.07 -9.45
CA LEU A 261 8.55 -11.02 -8.38
C LEU A 261 8.39 -10.36 -7.01
N LEU A 262 7.69 -11.01 -6.08
CA LEU A 262 7.49 -10.54 -4.72
C LEU A 262 7.65 -11.69 -3.71
N CYS A 263 8.65 -11.61 -2.82
CA CYS A 263 8.95 -12.62 -1.80
C CYS A 263 8.59 -12.19 -0.38
N SER A 264 7.67 -11.26 -0.22
CA SER A 264 7.37 -10.63 1.07
C SER A 264 6.95 -11.63 2.14
N GLN A 265 7.45 -11.42 3.36
CA GLN A 265 7.01 -12.16 4.55
C GLN A 265 5.68 -11.63 5.08
N THR A 266 5.47 -10.32 4.97
CA THR A 266 4.24 -9.66 5.42
C THR A 266 3.91 -8.47 4.52
N GLU A 267 2.61 -8.31 4.24
CA GLU A 267 2.05 -7.17 3.52
C GLU A 267 0.80 -6.66 4.25
N GLY A 268 0.36 -5.46 3.87
CA GLY A 268 -1.00 -5.03 4.13
C GLY A 268 -1.82 -5.18 2.84
N MET A 269 -1.44 -4.41 1.82
CA MET A 269 -1.91 -4.50 0.46
C MET A 269 -0.78 -4.06 -0.47
N PRO A 270 -0.10 -4.98 -1.15
CA PRO A 270 1.07 -4.66 -1.96
C PRO A 270 0.70 -3.97 -3.26
N MET A 271 0.79 -2.63 -3.28
CA MET A 271 0.43 -1.80 -4.45
C MET A 271 1.20 -2.18 -5.70
N VAL A 272 2.44 -2.62 -5.56
CA VAL A 272 3.30 -3.05 -6.67
C VAL A 272 2.69 -4.19 -7.49
N LEU A 273 1.89 -5.07 -6.87
CA LEU A 273 1.16 -6.13 -7.58
C LEU A 273 0.05 -5.52 -8.46
N ILE A 274 -0.72 -4.59 -7.92
CA ILE A 274 -1.80 -3.91 -8.67
C ILE A 274 -1.20 -3.06 -9.78
N GLU A 275 -0.11 -2.34 -9.49
CA GLU A 275 0.61 -1.57 -10.48
C GLU A 275 1.09 -2.47 -11.63
N ALA A 276 1.75 -3.60 -11.34
CA ALA A 276 2.19 -4.56 -12.35
C ALA A 276 1.03 -5.09 -13.22
N MET A 277 -0.09 -5.44 -12.59
CA MET A 277 -1.30 -5.88 -13.29
C MET A 277 -1.80 -4.84 -14.31
N CYS A 278 -1.74 -3.56 -13.98
CA CYS A 278 -2.13 -2.47 -14.90
C CYS A 278 -1.28 -2.41 -16.15
N TYR A 279 -0.01 -2.89 -16.08
CA TYR A 279 0.91 -2.99 -17.23
C TYR A 279 0.87 -4.35 -17.94
N ALA A 280 -0.13 -5.19 -17.64
CA ALA A 280 -0.22 -6.55 -18.16
C ALA A 280 0.99 -7.41 -17.81
N LEU A 281 1.64 -7.18 -16.65
CA LEU A 281 2.71 -8.03 -16.16
C LEU A 281 2.13 -9.18 -15.33
N PRO A 282 2.44 -10.43 -15.66
CA PRO A 282 2.19 -11.54 -14.75
C PRO A 282 3.07 -11.38 -13.51
N VAL A 283 2.55 -11.81 -12.38
CA VAL A 283 3.25 -11.70 -11.10
C VAL A 283 3.49 -13.08 -10.49
N VAL A 284 4.62 -13.25 -9.81
CA VAL A 284 4.84 -14.39 -8.92
C VAL A 284 5.06 -13.83 -7.52
N SER A 285 4.18 -14.20 -6.60
CA SER A 285 4.19 -13.70 -5.24
C SER A 285 4.10 -14.83 -4.22
N THR A 286 4.77 -14.66 -3.08
CA THR A 286 4.46 -15.47 -1.91
C THR A 286 3.07 -15.13 -1.38
N ASP A 287 2.28 -16.14 -0.98
CA ASP A 287 1.00 -15.97 -0.27
C ASP A 287 1.28 -15.64 1.20
N CYS A 288 1.80 -14.44 1.45
CA CYS A 288 1.86 -13.95 2.81
C CYS A 288 0.44 -13.62 3.31
N ARG A 289 0.27 -13.56 4.63
CA ARG A 289 -1.04 -13.65 5.30
C ARG A 289 -2.10 -12.68 4.80
N TYR A 290 -1.71 -11.46 4.35
CA TYR A 290 -2.62 -10.41 3.88
C TYR A 290 -2.14 -9.85 2.54
N GLY A 291 -3.07 -9.50 1.68
CA GLY A 291 -2.88 -8.72 0.46
C GLY A 291 -2.69 -9.52 -0.82
N PRO A 292 -1.65 -10.35 -1.01
CA PRO A 292 -1.45 -11.01 -2.30
C PRO A 292 -2.62 -11.84 -2.79
N SER A 293 -3.25 -12.65 -1.93
CA SER A 293 -4.42 -13.45 -2.29
C SER A 293 -5.73 -12.66 -2.48
N ASP A 294 -5.76 -11.38 -2.09
CA ASP A 294 -6.89 -10.48 -2.41
C ASP A 294 -6.71 -9.82 -3.78
N ILE A 295 -5.49 -9.92 -4.36
CA ILE A 295 -5.10 -9.28 -5.61
C ILE A 295 -4.96 -10.29 -6.74
N ILE A 296 -4.29 -11.42 -6.47
CA ILE A 296 -3.89 -12.42 -7.46
C ILE A 296 -4.89 -13.58 -7.48
N ASP A 297 -5.47 -13.86 -8.65
CA ASP A 297 -6.16 -15.11 -8.93
C ASP A 297 -5.11 -16.12 -9.39
N ASN A 298 -4.78 -17.09 -8.49
CA ASN A 298 -3.70 -18.04 -8.70
C ASN A 298 -3.89 -18.88 -9.98
N GLY A 299 -2.85 -18.90 -10.82
CA GLY A 299 -2.85 -19.58 -12.12
C GLY A 299 -3.54 -18.82 -13.25
N GLU A 300 -4.19 -17.68 -12.95
CA GLU A 300 -4.96 -16.89 -13.91
C GLU A 300 -4.38 -15.49 -14.15
N THR A 301 -4.12 -14.73 -13.09
CA THR A 301 -3.55 -13.38 -13.18
C THR A 301 -2.11 -13.32 -12.69
N GLY A 302 -1.61 -14.42 -12.14
CA GLY A 302 -0.27 -14.60 -11.59
C GLY A 302 -0.17 -15.92 -10.85
N PHE A 303 0.98 -16.16 -10.26
CA PHE A 303 1.19 -17.30 -9.38
C PHE A 303 1.29 -16.86 -7.93
N LEU A 304 0.53 -17.52 -7.08
CA LEU A 304 0.53 -17.32 -5.63
C LEU A 304 1.10 -18.58 -4.97
N VAL A 305 2.28 -18.47 -4.39
CA VAL A 305 3.04 -19.59 -3.86
C VAL A 305 3.05 -19.55 -2.34
N SER A 306 2.93 -20.72 -1.71
CA SER A 306 3.03 -20.82 -0.25
C SER A 306 4.33 -20.18 0.27
N GLN A 307 4.25 -19.44 1.37
CA GLN A 307 5.35 -18.64 1.90
C GLN A 307 6.65 -19.41 2.16
N ASN A 308 6.56 -20.71 2.43
CA ASN A 308 7.71 -21.56 2.76
C ASN A 308 8.07 -22.54 1.63
N ASP A 309 7.51 -22.38 0.43
CA ASP A 309 7.71 -23.27 -0.69
C ASP A 309 8.61 -22.62 -1.74
N ASP A 310 9.92 -22.73 -1.53
CA ASP A 310 10.94 -22.20 -2.43
C ASP A 310 10.97 -22.91 -3.79
N GLU A 311 10.69 -24.21 -3.81
CA GLU A 311 10.66 -25.01 -5.04
C GLU A 311 9.50 -24.58 -5.93
N ALA A 312 8.30 -24.48 -5.38
CA ALA A 312 7.14 -23.99 -6.13
C ALA A 312 7.32 -22.54 -6.64
N PHE A 313 8.05 -21.69 -5.89
CA PHE A 313 8.37 -20.34 -6.37
C PHE A 313 9.30 -20.37 -7.59
N VAL A 314 10.37 -21.16 -7.52
CA VAL A 314 11.31 -21.36 -8.64
C VAL A 314 10.58 -21.92 -9.85
N ASP A 315 9.71 -22.91 -9.67
CA ASP A 315 8.96 -23.54 -10.77
C ASP A 315 7.95 -22.56 -11.40
N ALA A 316 7.24 -21.78 -10.61
CA ALA A 316 6.31 -20.75 -11.10
C ALA A 316 7.03 -19.68 -11.94
N VAL A 317 8.20 -19.20 -11.49
CA VAL A 317 9.01 -18.25 -12.24
C VAL A 317 9.56 -18.92 -13.52
N SER A 318 10.07 -20.16 -13.44
CA SER A 318 10.59 -20.90 -14.59
C SER A 318 9.51 -21.16 -15.65
N ALA A 319 8.27 -21.43 -15.25
CA ALA A 319 7.15 -21.60 -16.17
C ALA A 319 6.89 -20.30 -16.97
N LEU A 320 6.86 -19.15 -16.29
CA LEU A 320 6.73 -17.85 -16.96
C LEU A 320 7.92 -17.52 -17.85
N MET A 321 9.14 -17.88 -17.45
CA MET A 321 10.34 -17.65 -18.26
C MET A 321 10.32 -18.46 -19.55
N SER A 322 9.84 -19.69 -19.49
CA SER A 322 9.85 -20.64 -20.61
C SER A 322 8.72 -20.41 -21.61
N ASP A 323 7.55 -19.88 -21.18
CA ASP A 323 6.38 -19.73 -22.03
C ASP A 323 5.94 -18.27 -22.16
N LYS A 324 6.32 -17.64 -23.28
CA LYS A 324 5.90 -16.25 -23.62
C LYS A 324 4.38 -16.14 -23.72
N GLY A 325 3.72 -17.13 -24.32
CA GLY A 325 2.27 -17.13 -24.48
C GLY A 325 1.54 -17.20 -23.14
N LEU A 326 2.08 -17.93 -22.15
CA LEU A 326 1.56 -17.95 -20.79
C LEU A 326 1.69 -16.56 -20.14
N ARG A 327 2.86 -15.91 -20.26
CA ARG A 327 3.05 -14.55 -19.73
C ARG A 327 2.04 -13.56 -20.30
N GLU A 328 1.87 -13.58 -21.64
CA GLU A 328 0.94 -12.68 -22.33
C GLU A 328 -0.52 -12.92 -21.90
N ARG A 329 -0.99 -14.16 -21.88
CA ARG A 329 -2.37 -14.50 -21.47
C ARG A 329 -2.63 -14.09 -20.01
N MET A 330 -1.69 -14.42 -19.12
CA MET A 330 -1.81 -14.12 -17.70
C MET A 330 -1.76 -12.62 -17.44
N GLY A 331 -0.84 -11.91 -18.11
CA GLY A 331 -0.72 -10.45 -18.03
C GLY A 331 -1.97 -9.72 -18.53
N GLU A 332 -2.52 -10.11 -19.67
CA GLU A 332 -3.75 -9.52 -20.21
C GLU A 332 -4.95 -9.74 -19.28
N LYS A 333 -5.04 -10.92 -18.65
CA LYS A 333 -6.07 -11.21 -17.67
C LYS A 333 -5.88 -10.36 -16.41
N ALA A 334 -4.64 -10.25 -15.92
CA ALA A 334 -4.29 -9.39 -14.80
C ALA A 334 -4.70 -7.92 -15.06
N LYS A 335 -4.41 -7.40 -16.25
CA LYS A 335 -4.80 -6.04 -16.64
C LYS A 335 -6.33 -5.83 -16.63
N LYS A 336 -7.11 -6.79 -17.12
CA LYS A 336 -8.58 -6.72 -17.06
C LYS A 336 -9.06 -6.67 -15.60
N GLU A 337 -8.52 -7.52 -14.73
CA GLU A 337 -8.89 -7.57 -13.33
C GLU A 337 -8.41 -6.34 -12.53
N SER A 338 -7.35 -5.66 -12.97
CA SER A 338 -6.85 -4.46 -12.28
C SER A 338 -7.86 -3.31 -12.25
N VAL A 339 -8.85 -3.29 -13.14
CA VAL A 339 -9.91 -2.27 -13.20
C VAL A 339 -10.69 -2.18 -11.89
N ARG A 340 -10.85 -3.28 -11.16
CA ARG A 340 -11.50 -3.30 -9.83
C ARG A 340 -10.77 -2.43 -8.79
N PHE A 341 -9.49 -2.13 -9.01
CA PHE A 341 -8.66 -1.26 -8.18
C PHE A 341 -8.50 0.15 -8.78
N SER A 342 -9.23 0.48 -9.83
CA SER A 342 -9.17 1.83 -10.39
C SER A 342 -9.72 2.86 -9.43
N LYS A 343 -9.15 4.08 -9.49
CA LYS A 343 -9.59 5.22 -8.67
C LYS A 343 -11.10 5.43 -8.74
N GLY A 344 -11.70 5.38 -9.95
CA GLY A 344 -13.14 5.57 -10.12
C GLY A 344 -13.98 4.54 -9.35
N VAL A 345 -13.61 3.25 -9.42
CA VAL A 345 -14.32 2.18 -8.72
C VAL A 345 -14.18 2.32 -7.20
N ILE A 346 -12.98 2.58 -6.70
CA ILE A 346 -12.73 2.66 -5.25
C ILE A 346 -13.32 3.93 -4.64
N VAL A 347 -13.20 5.09 -5.31
CA VAL A 347 -13.83 6.34 -4.84
C VAL A 347 -15.35 6.18 -4.79
N GLU A 348 -15.96 5.46 -5.74
CA GLU A 348 -17.41 5.18 -5.69
C GLU A 348 -17.80 4.31 -4.48
N ARG A 349 -16.96 3.33 -4.09
CA ARG A 349 -17.19 2.55 -2.85
C ARG A 349 -17.15 3.44 -1.61
N TRP A 350 -16.18 4.36 -1.53
CA TRP A 350 -16.11 5.35 -0.45
C TRP A 350 -17.31 6.28 -0.45
N ARG A 351 -17.78 6.72 -1.64
CA ARG A 351 -18.98 7.58 -1.77
C ARG A 351 -20.22 6.89 -1.22
N LYS A 352 -20.43 5.62 -1.56
CA LYS A 352 -21.53 4.81 -1.00
C LYS A 352 -21.44 4.72 0.51
N LEU A 353 -20.25 4.43 1.04
CA LEU A 353 -20.03 4.36 2.49
C LEU A 353 -20.41 5.67 3.19
N PHE A 354 -20.06 6.82 2.62
CA PHE A 354 -20.38 8.13 3.21
C PHE A 354 -21.88 8.46 3.17
N LEU A 355 -22.61 7.97 2.17
CA LEU A 355 -24.05 8.20 2.05
C LEU A 355 -24.89 7.32 2.99
N GLU A 356 -24.32 6.26 3.52
CA GLU A 356 -24.98 5.33 4.43
C GLU A 356 -24.81 5.70 5.91
N GLY A 357 -23.97 6.68 6.24
CA GLY A 357 -23.72 7.22 7.58
C GLY A 357 -24.39 8.56 7.78
#